data_8eb1fdf336c1d2030d6bb8f625c99668
#
_entry.id   8eb1fdf336c1d2030d6bb8f625c99668
#
_cell.length_a   1.000
_cell.length_b   1.000
_cell.length_c   1.000
_cell.angle_alpha   90.00
_cell.angle_beta   90.00
_cell.angle_gamma   90.00
#
_symmetry.space_group_name_H-M   'P 1'
#
loop_
_entity.id
_entity.type
_entity.pdbx_description
1 polymer ?
#
loop_
_entity_poly.entity_id
_entity_poly.type
_entity_poly.pdbx_seq_one_letter_code
_entity_poly.pdbx_strand_id
1 'polypeptide(L)'
;MPQHTQPDASLHRPLSLNLTPLAHAARLTLYGVLLLGGASLVPAMAQGAATAVQSDAVRQYNIPAGTLDQVLGNFGRTAGVMIAIDPALTSGLRSAGLQGTQSVTSGLSILLTPHQLEAVPGANGGYKVRPQTTSDTTLPTVSVTAPALDANSEGSRSYAARATTIGKSAKTLRETPQPVTVLTRQLIEDRGLLDLTDVLQNTPGVTVDYTDSERVTYFSRGFQIDALQIDGLTMNQSGSIFVQPDTAVLDRVEILRGASGMIRGSGNPSATVNMVRKRPTHAFQSSAALTLGSWDRRRLEADISGPLNEAGTLRGRIVAVDDSKDFFQKARHEDRKVFYGVLEADLGPRTTLTTSLQHTDLNATGAWGNLPGNFDGTPLNLPRDMYLGAAWNTWNRYNQQALTELVHRFDNDWTVKASAAYTRLRMKDNGFKQSYFTRASTTNPYLFDVETSTYTGDASDQLVLSASANGPFTLFGRKHELIVGAESLRNKAVATNGGKQNKVTGIDIRNWDPYTSYPETFLAITGSGAVSYTHLTLPTIYSV
;
A
#
# COMPACT_ATOMS: atom_id res chain seq x y z
N MET A 1 -67.57 22.33 6.11
CA MET A 1 -67.28 22.84 4.76
C MET A 1 -66.49 24.13 4.90
N PRO A 2 -65.36 24.36 4.27
CA PRO A 2 -64.96 23.90 2.95
C PRO A 2 -63.65 23.10 2.95
N GLN A 3 -63.49 22.36 1.84
CA GLN A 3 -62.32 21.52 1.50
C GLN A 3 -61.10 22.40 1.12
N HIS A 4 -59.90 22.00 1.61
CA HIS A 4 -58.63 22.45 1.08
C HIS A 4 -57.95 21.32 0.31
N THR A 5 -57.82 21.53 -0.95
CA THR A 5 -57.10 20.72 -1.95
C THR A 5 -55.59 20.75 -1.67
N GLN A 6 -54.95 19.56 -1.66
CA GLN A 6 -53.50 19.42 -1.70
C GLN A 6 -52.94 19.70 -3.11
N PRO A 7 -51.77 20.26 -3.23
CA PRO A 7 -51.06 20.30 -4.50
C PRO A 7 -50.15 19.10 -4.69
N ASP A 8 -50.17 18.62 -5.89
CA ASP A 8 -49.41 17.52 -6.50
C ASP A 8 -47.91 17.69 -6.34
N ALA A 9 -47.23 16.69 -5.78
CA ALA A 9 -45.77 16.62 -5.68
C ALA A 9 -45.23 15.77 -6.82
N SER A 10 -44.75 16.43 -7.86
CA SER A 10 -44.08 15.84 -9.00
C SER A 10 -42.77 15.13 -8.60
N LEU A 11 -42.70 13.90 -9.02
CA LEU A 11 -41.61 12.93 -9.04
C LEU A 11 -40.25 13.50 -9.47
N HIS A 12 -39.29 13.55 -8.54
CA HIS A 12 -37.87 13.44 -8.85
C HIS A 12 -37.38 12.01 -8.56
N ARG A 13 -37.23 11.20 -9.62
CA ARG A 13 -36.53 9.92 -9.57
C ARG A 13 -35.03 10.19 -9.43
N PRO A 14 -34.33 9.63 -8.42
CA PRO A 14 -32.88 9.62 -8.42
C PRO A 14 -32.39 8.59 -9.45
N LEU A 15 -31.41 8.96 -10.26
CA LEU A 15 -30.66 8.06 -11.13
C LEU A 15 -29.95 7.01 -10.27
N SER A 16 -30.48 5.82 -10.23
CA SER A 16 -29.81 4.66 -9.68
C SER A 16 -28.90 4.06 -10.75
N LEU A 17 -27.60 4.30 -10.65
CA LEU A 17 -26.60 3.54 -11.40
C LEU A 17 -26.54 2.12 -10.81
N ASN A 18 -27.24 1.20 -11.45
CA ASN A 18 -27.14 -0.22 -11.16
C ASN A 18 -25.80 -0.76 -11.70
N LEU A 19 -24.82 -0.93 -10.82
CA LEU A 19 -23.51 -1.56 -11.12
C LEU A 19 -23.55 -3.10 -11.14
N THR A 20 -24.73 -3.71 -11.16
CA THR A 20 -24.90 -5.17 -11.20
C THR A 20 -24.25 -5.90 -12.39
N PRO A 21 -24.10 -5.32 -13.61
CA PRO A 21 -23.42 -6.01 -14.71
C PRO A 21 -21.92 -6.18 -14.52
N LEU A 22 -21.25 -5.23 -13.87
CA LEU A 22 -19.78 -5.28 -13.65
C LEU A 22 -19.37 -6.35 -12.62
N ALA A 23 -20.18 -6.56 -11.59
CA ALA A 23 -19.91 -7.59 -10.59
C ALA A 23 -20.08 -9.01 -11.17
N HIS A 24 -20.99 -9.22 -12.11
CA HIS A 24 -21.14 -10.49 -12.81
C HIS A 24 -20.05 -10.75 -13.84
N ALA A 25 -19.60 -9.72 -14.56
CA ALA A 25 -18.48 -9.83 -15.51
C ALA A 25 -17.15 -10.16 -14.79
N ALA A 26 -16.89 -9.55 -13.63
CA ALA A 26 -15.71 -9.85 -12.82
C ALA A 26 -15.73 -11.29 -12.24
N ARG A 27 -16.91 -11.84 -11.92
CA ARG A 27 -17.04 -13.24 -11.48
C ARG A 27 -16.77 -14.25 -12.60
N LEU A 28 -17.19 -13.97 -13.82
CA LEU A 28 -16.97 -14.86 -14.98
C LEU A 28 -15.52 -14.82 -15.49
N THR A 29 -14.83 -13.70 -15.41
CA THR A 29 -13.41 -13.60 -15.78
C THR A 29 -12.47 -14.28 -14.79
N LEU A 30 -12.80 -14.28 -13.50
CA LEU A 30 -11.95 -14.93 -12.49
C LEU A 30 -11.95 -16.45 -12.61
N TYR A 31 -13.06 -17.06 -13.04
CA TYR A 31 -13.14 -18.53 -13.28
C TYR A 31 -12.53 -18.96 -14.63
N GLY A 32 -12.41 -18.05 -15.60
CA GLY A 32 -11.82 -18.33 -16.91
C GLY A 32 -10.29 -18.36 -16.94
N VAL A 33 -9.63 -17.63 -16.04
CA VAL A 33 -8.16 -17.53 -16.01
C VAL A 33 -7.51 -18.73 -15.31
N LEU A 34 -8.24 -19.46 -14.47
CA LEU A 34 -7.72 -20.63 -13.75
C LEU A 34 -7.71 -21.93 -14.57
N LEU A 35 -8.33 -21.98 -15.75
CA LEU A 35 -8.44 -23.20 -16.57
C LEU A 35 -7.60 -23.21 -17.86
N LEU A 36 -6.78 -22.19 -18.14
CA LEU A 36 -5.95 -22.08 -19.36
C LEU A 36 -4.43 -22.01 -19.10
N GLY A 37 -3.96 -22.52 -17.99
CA GLY A 37 -2.54 -22.56 -17.61
C GLY A 37 -1.79 -23.83 -18.00
N GLY A 38 -1.88 -24.26 -19.25
CA GLY A 38 -1.19 -25.46 -19.69
C GLY A 38 -0.80 -25.44 -21.17
N ALA A 39 -0.12 -24.39 -21.64
CA ALA A 39 0.55 -24.43 -22.93
C ALA A 39 1.87 -23.67 -22.84
N SER A 40 2.96 -24.42 -22.91
CA SER A 40 4.33 -23.93 -23.00
C SER A 40 4.52 -23.13 -24.29
N LEU A 41 4.61 -21.81 -24.19
CA LEU A 41 5.09 -20.93 -25.25
C LEU A 41 6.61 -20.78 -25.12
N VAL A 42 7.32 -21.48 -26.00
CA VAL A 42 8.74 -21.24 -26.28
C VAL A 42 8.83 -19.91 -27.04
N PRO A 43 9.57 -18.91 -26.55
CA PRO A 43 9.77 -17.69 -27.32
C PRO A 43 10.72 -17.96 -28.48
N ALA A 44 10.26 -17.70 -29.72
CA ALA A 44 11.11 -17.62 -30.88
C ALA A 44 12.10 -16.48 -30.73
N MET A 45 13.38 -16.80 -30.66
CA MET A 45 14.49 -15.84 -30.66
C MET A 45 14.54 -15.16 -32.04
N ALA A 46 14.12 -13.92 -32.12
CA ALA A 46 14.48 -13.05 -33.24
C ALA A 46 15.97 -12.69 -33.09
N GLN A 47 16.78 -13.25 -34.00
CA GLN A 47 18.18 -12.85 -34.17
C GLN A 47 18.24 -11.41 -34.70
N GLY A 48 18.32 -10.43 -33.80
CA GLY A 48 18.81 -9.12 -34.15
C GLY A 48 20.33 -9.16 -34.23
N ALA A 49 20.90 -8.66 -35.35
CA ALA A 49 22.33 -8.55 -35.54
C ALA A 49 22.99 -7.77 -34.40
N ALA A 50 23.67 -8.49 -33.52
CA ALA A 50 24.48 -7.92 -32.46
C ALA A 50 25.72 -7.33 -33.13
N THR A 51 25.87 -6.01 -33.10
CA THR A 51 27.17 -5.33 -33.19
C THR A 51 28.04 -5.90 -32.06
N ALA A 52 29.07 -6.63 -32.41
CA ALA A 52 29.98 -7.26 -31.46
C ALA A 52 30.67 -6.15 -30.63
N VAL A 53 30.17 -5.94 -29.42
CA VAL A 53 30.95 -5.31 -28.35
C VAL A 53 32.04 -6.33 -28.02
N GLN A 54 33.27 -6.05 -28.49
CA GLN A 54 34.43 -6.84 -28.15
C GLN A 54 34.56 -6.83 -26.61
N SER A 55 34.26 -7.97 -26.00
CA SER A 55 34.45 -8.15 -24.56
C SER A 55 35.90 -7.89 -24.23
N ASP A 56 36.15 -7.01 -23.28
CA ASP A 56 37.51 -6.67 -22.77
C ASP A 56 38.04 -7.88 -21.97
N ALA A 57 38.39 -8.93 -22.70
CA ALA A 57 38.81 -10.22 -22.16
C ALA A 57 40.12 -10.07 -21.41
N VAL A 58 40.12 -10.41 -20.14
CA VAL A 58 41.31 -10.40 -19.27
C VAL A 58 42.24 -11.54 -19.67
N ARG A 59 43.51 -11.23 -19.94
CA ARG A 59 44.53 -12.19 -20.34
C ARG A 59 45.81 -12.02 -19.50
N GLN A 60 46.60 -13.09 -19.42
CA GLN A 60 47.90 -13.06 -18.76
C GLN A 60 48.97 -12.63 -19.76
N TYR A 61 49.70 -11.60 -19.41
CA TYR A 61 50.81 -11.06 -20.21
C TYR A 61 52.15 -11.31 -19.52
N ASN A 62 53.16 -11.63 -20.35
CA ASN A 62 54.55 -11.71 -19.93
C ASN A 62 55.42 -11.09 -21.04
N ILE A 63 55.41 -9.76 -21.11
CA ILE A 63 56.09 -8.99 -22.15
C ILE A 63 57.30 -8.33 -21.50
N PRO A 64 58.53 -8.69 -21.93
CA PRO A 64 59.76 -8.12 -21.37
C PRO A 64 59.92 -6.64 -21.71
N ALA A 65 60.75 -5.95 -20.94
CA ALA A 65 61.16 -4.57 -21.21
C ALA A 65 61.87 -4.45 -22.57
N GLY A 66 61.63 -3.34 -23.28
CA GLY A 66 62.20 -3.08 -24.59
C GLY A 66 61.88 -1.69 -25.12
N THR A 67 62.09 -1.46 -26.42
CA THR A 67 61.57 -0.22 -27.03
C THR A 67 60.06 -0.23 -27.07
N LEU A 68 59.42 0.93 -26.96
CA LEU A 68 57.96 1.00 -26.82
C LEU A 68 57.24 0.34 -28.00
N ASP A 69 57.74 0.47 -29.24
CA ASP A 69 57.20 -0.14 -30.45
C ASP A 69 57.24 -1.68 -30.37
N GLN A 70 58.38 -2.27 -29.89
CA GLN A 70 58.54 -3.70 -29.73
C GLN A 70 57.57 -4.24 -28.68
N VAL A 71 57.46 -3.52 -27.56
CA VAL A 71 56.54 -3.89 -26.45
C VAL A 71 55.07 -3.82 -26.89
N LEU A 72 54.67 -2.75 -27.59
CA LEU A 72 53.32 -2.59 -28.14
C LEU A 72 53.02 -3.63 -29.24
N GLY A 73 53.99 -3.93 -30.11
CA GLY A 73 53.85 -4.98 -31.11
C GLY A 73 53.67 -6.38 -30.49
N ASN A 74 54.43 -6.69 -29.43
CA ASN A 74 54.30 -7.92 -28.66
C ASN A 74 52.95 -7.99 -27.94
N PHE A 75 52.54 -6.85 -27.36
CA PHE A 75 51.24 -6.76 -26.68
C PHE A 75 50.08 -7.00 -27.66
N GLY A 76 50.09 -6.32 -28.83
CA GLY A 76 49.07 -6.48 -29.85
C GLY A 76 48.94 -7.94 -30.35
N ARG A 77 50.04 -8.65 -30.54
CA ARG A 77 50.06 -10.08 -30.92
C ARG A 77 49.49 -10.96 -29.82
N THR A 78 49.87 -10.74 -28.57
CA THR A 78 49.40 -11.52 -27.43
C THR A 78 47.92 -11.24 -27.13
N ALA A 79 47.51 -9.98 -27.23
CA ALA A 79 46.14 -9.55 -27.05
C ALA A 79 45.21 -9.92 -28.22
N GLY A 80 45.76 -10.17 -29.41
CA GLY A 80 44.98 -10.41 -30.61
C GLY A 80 44.28 -9.17 -31.17
N VAL A 81 44.87 -7.98 -30.90
CA VAL A 81 44.34 -6.68 -31.34
C VAL A 81 45.34 -5.96 -32.23
N MET A 82 44.84 -5.25 -33.24
CA MET A 82 45.69 -4.41 -34.10
C MET A 82 45.93 -3.05 -33.41
N ILE A 83 47.21 -2.66 -33.30
CA ILE A 83 47.59 -1.36 -32.73
C ILE A 83 48.28 -0.57 -33.82
N ALA A 84 47.66 0.51 -34.28
CA ALA A 84 48.26 1.44 -35.23
C ALA A 84 49.17 2.42 -34.48
N ILE A 85 50.47 2.32 -34.73
CA ILE A 85 51.52 3.10 -34.07
C ILE A 85 52.13 4.02 -35.12
N ASP A 86 52.21 5.32 -34.82
CA ASP A 86 53.00 6.26 -35.58
C ASP A 86 54.44 6.20 -35.04
N PRO A 87 55.44 5.79 -35.85
CA PRO A 87 56.84 5.69 -35.41
C PRO A 87 57.38 7.00 -34.84
N ALA A 88 56.85 8.14 -35.28
CA ALA A 88 57.31 9.46 -34.77
C ALA A 88 56.94 9.67 -33.29
N LEU A 89 55.87 8.98 -32.78
CA LEU A 89 55.42 9.10 -31.39
C LEU A 89 56.16 8.15 -30.44
N THR A 90 56.71 7.05 -30.93
CA THR A 90 57.32 5.99 -30.13
C THR A 90 58.80 5.90 -30.22
N SER A 91 59.44 6.64 -31.20
CA SER A 91 60.87 6.65 -31.45
C SER A 91 61.67 7.12 -30.20
N GLY A 92 62.62 6.28 -29.78
CA GLY A 92 63.48 6.55 -28.62
C GLY A 92 62.82 6.27 -27.24
N LEU A 93 61.56 5.93 -27.19
CA LEU A 93 60.88 5.60 -25.94
C LEU A 93 61.12 4.13 -25.54
N ARG A 94 61.25 3.87 -24.23
CA ARG A 94 61.45 2.52 -23.68
C ARG A 94 60.36 2.20 -22.65
N SER A 95 59.80 1.00 -22.71
CA SER A 95 58.82 0.50 -21.76
C SER A 95 59.42 -0.57 -20.85
N ALA A 96 59.00 -0.60 -19.60
CA ALA A 96 59.32 -1.65 -18.63
C ALA A 96 58.73 -3.03 -18.98
N GLY A 97 57.90 -3.10 -20.03
CA GLY A 97 57.16 -4.30 -20.38
C GLY A 97 55.83 -4.42 -19.58
N LEU A 98 55.17 -5.58 -19.69
CA LEU A 98 53.91 -5.83 -18.99
C LEU A 98 53.90 -7.24 -18.46
N GLN A 99 53.68 -7.40 -17.15
CA GLN A 99 53.53 -8.70 -16.50
C GLN A 99 52.22 -8.76 -15.70
N GLY A 100 51.60 -9.92 -15.68
CA GLY A 100 50.36 -10.16 -14.92
C GLY A 100 49.09 -10.23 -15.78
N THR A 101 47.97 -10.31 -15.11
CA THR A 101 46.65 -10.49 -15.75
C THR A 101 45.98 -9.13 -15.93
N GLN A 102 45.76 -8.72 -17.19
CA GLN A 102 45.21 -7.41 -17.54
C GLN A 102 44.14 -7.52 -18.64
N SER A 103 43.23 -6.56 -18.72
CA SER A 103 42.41 -6.36 -19.92
C SER A 103 43.21 -5.62 -21.01
N VAL A 104 42.73 -5.64 -22.25
CA VAL A 104 43.41 -4.97 -23.37
C VAL A 104 43.52 -3.47 -23.11
N THR A 105 42.45 -2.82 -22.65
CA THR A 105 42.41 -1.40 -22.34
C THR A 105 43.34 -1.04 -21.18
N SER A 106 43.32 -1.85 -20.11
CA SER A 106 44.20 -1.65 -18.94
C SER A 106 45.68 -1.82 -19.30
N GLY A 107 46.01 -2.87 -20.08
CA GLY A 107 47.39 -3.12 -20.55
C GLY A 107 47.92 -2.00 -21.41
N LEU A 108 47.14 -1.47 -22.36
CA LEU A 108 47.50 -0.33 -23.19
C LEU A 108 47.71 0.95 -22.34
N SER A 109 46.85 1.18 -21.38
CA SER A 109 46.97 2.31 -20.47
C SER A 109 48.29 2.24 -19.66
N ILE A 110 48.66 1.08 -19.10
CA ILE A 110 49.91 0.89 -18.35
C ILE A 110 51.14 1.16 -19.22
N LEU A 111 51.10 0.72 -20.48
CA LEU A 111 52.23 0.86 -21.40
C LEU A 111 52.39 2.29 -21.97
N LEU A 112 51.29 3.04 -22.12
CA LEU A 112 51.26 4.32 -22.83
C LEU A 112 51.27 5.55 -21.92
N THR A 113 50.62 5.48 -20.75
CA THR A 113 50.49 6.62 -19.82
C THR A 113 51.83 7.19 -19.35
N PRO A 114 52.90 6.39 -19.08
CA PRO A 114 54.20 6.93 -18.69
C PRO A 114 54.85 7.81 -19.76
N HIS A 115 54.40 7.69 -21.01
CA HIS A 115 54.92 8.41 -22.18
C HIS A 115 53.99 9.53 -22.66
N GLN A 116 52.95 9.87 -21.89
CA GLN A 116 51.91 10.85 -22.26
C GLN A 116 51.19 10.47 -23.58
N LEU A 117 51.04 9.18 -23.82
CA LEU A 117 50.33 8.61 -24.95
C LEU A 117 49.06 7.90 -24.47
N GLU A 118 48.08 7.84 -25.34
CA GLU A 118 46.82 7.08 -25.11
C GLU A 118 46.46 6.24 -26.34
N ALA A 119 45.71 5.16 -26.12
CA ALA A 119 45.14 4.33 -27.16
C ALA A 119 43.65 4.61 -27.30
N VAL A 120 43.21 5.00 -28.49
CA VAL A 120 41.77 5.19 -28.80
C VAL A 120 41.29 4.10 -29.74
N PRO A 121 40.05 3.59 -29.56
CA PRO A 121 39.48 2.61 -30.47
C PRO A 121 39.40 3.16 -31.90
N GLY A 122 39.84 2.39 -32.88
CA GLY A 122 39.70 2.67 -34.30
C GLY A 122 38.48 2.04 -34.93
N ALA A 123 38.04 2.55 -36.09
CA ALA A 123 36.83 2.10 -36.78
C ALA A 123 36.82 0.60 -37.18
N ASN A 124 37.99 -0.06 -37.21
CA ASN A 124 38.13 -1.46 -37.63
C ASN A 124 38.40 -2.43 -36.46
N GLY A 125 37.97 -2.08 -35.22
CA GLY A 125 38.15 -2.95 -34.04
C GLY A 125 39.57 -3.02 -33.49
N GLY A 126 40.53 -2.15 -33.97
CA GLY A 126 41.86 -1.99 -33.45
C GLY A 126 42.02 -0.72 -32.60
N TYR A 127 43.26 -0.43 -32.18
CA TYR A 127 43.57 0.75 -31.39
C TYR A 127 44.56 1.66 -32.17
N LYS A 128 44.40 2.98 -32.06
CA LYS A 128 45.34 3.97 -32.57
C LYS A 128 45.99 4.70 -31.41
N VAL A 129 47.35 4.77 -31.42
CA VAL A 129 48.12 5.53 -30.42
C VAL A 129 48.19 7.00 -30.83
N ARG A 130 47.93 7.91 -29.90
CA ARG A 130 48.04 9.36 -30.09
C ARG A 130 48.61 10.03 -28.81
N PRO A 131 49.11 11.25 -28.88
CA PRO A 131 49.46 12.03 -27.69
C PRO A 131 48.22 12.19 -26.80
N GLN A 132 48.43 12.05 -25.49
CA GLN A 132 47.40 12.34 -24.52
C GLN A 132 47.13 13.85 -24.52
N THR A 133 45.97 14.27 -24.96
CA THR A 133 45.56 15.65 -24.87
C THR A 133 45.31 15.97 -23.39
N THR A 134 46.22 16.77 -22.79
CA THR A 134 45.94 17.43 -21.52
C THR A 134 44.87 18.50 -21.79
N SER A 135 43.66 18.10 -21.94
CA SER A 135 42.55 19.01 -21.70
C SER A 135 42.54 19.28 -20.21
N ASP A 136 42.61 20.53 -19.81
CA ASP A 136 42.14 20.97 -18.52
C ASP A 136 40.69 20.47 -18.40
N THR A 137 40.55 19.29 -17.86
CA THR A 137 39.23 18.72 -17.57
C THR A 137 38.74 19.46 -16.35
N THR A 138 38.16 20.63 -16.54
CA THR A 138 37.05 21.02 -15.67
C THR A 138 36.08 19.86 -15.74
N LEU A 139 36.09 19.04 -14.70
CA LEU A 139 35.08 17.99 -14.51
C LEU A 139 33.74 18.68 -14.75
N PRO A 140 32.90 18.21 -15.69
CA PRO A 140 31.57 18.73 -15.80
C PRO A 140 30.99 18.65 -14.39
N THR A 141 30.41 19.74 -13.91
CA THR A 141 29.73 19.77 -12.63
C THR A 141 28.84 18.55 -12.64
N VAL A 142 29.18 17.52 -11.86
CA VAL A 142 28.30 16.39 -11.64
C VAL A 142 27.14 17.00 -10.87
N SER A 143 26.13 17.43 -11.62
CA SER A 143 24.84 17.72 -11.04
C SER A 143 24.34 16.39 -10.53
N VAL A 144 24.65 16.07 -9.28
CA VAL A 144 23.99 15.02 -8.52
C VAL A 144 22.61 15.57 -8.29
N THR A 145 21.74 15.44 -9.29
CA THR A 145 20.31 15.49 -9.05
C THR A 145 20.06 14.29 -8.16
N ALA A 146 19.93 14.52 -6.87
CA ALA A 146 19.53 13.47 -5.95
C ALA A 146 18.28 12.84 -6.55
N PRO A 147 18.24 11.51 -6.79
CA PRO A 147 17.05 10.87 -7.30
C PRO A 147 15.91 11.28 -6.39
N ALA A 148 14.75 11.63 -6.99
CA ALA A 148 13.58 12.01 -6.23
C ALA A 148 13.38 10.99 -5.10
N LEU A 149 13.23 11.48 -3.87
CA LEU A 149 13.17 10.64 -2.68
C LEU A 149 12.02 9.64 -2.84
N ASP A 150 12.36 8.38 -3.11
CA ASP A 150 11.38 7.31 -3.27
C ASP A 150 10.97 6.79 -1.90
N ALA A 151 9.71 6.97 -1.57
CA ALA A 151 9.11 6.48 -0.33
C ALA A 151 8.54 5.05 -0.47
N ASN A 152 8.59 4.45 -1.68
CA ASN A 152 8.14 3.08 -1.91
C ASN A 152 8.97 2.09 -1.09
N SER A 153 8.31 1.18 -0.39
CA SER A 153 8.97 0.18 0.45
C SER A 153 9.03 -1.20 -0.21
N GLU A 154 8.15 -1.46 -1.16
CA GLU A 154 8.10 -2.73 -1.90
C GLU A 154 9.41 -2.95 -2.67
N GLY A 155 9.92 -4.18 -2.62
CA GLY A 155 11.18 -4.55 -3.27
C GLY A 155 12.46 -4.01 -2.60
N SER A 156 12.33 -3.15 -1.57
CA SER A 156 13.50 -2.61 -0.85
C SER A 156 14.23 -3.67 -0.01
N ARG A 157 13.57 -4.77 0.35
CA ARG A 157 14.06 -5.84 1.25
C ARG A 157 14.60 -5.28 2.57
N SER A 158 14.01 -4.20 3.05
CA SER A 158 14.47 -3.47 4.24
C SER A 158 13.33 -3.24 5.22
N TYR A 159 13.63 -3.36 6.51
CA TYR A 159 12.73 -2.94 7.58
C TYR A 159 12.80 -1.42 7.83
N ALA A 160 13.87 -0.77 7.36
CA ALA A 160 14.03 0.67 7.48
C ALA A 160 13.46 1.38 6.25
N ALA A 161 12.49 2.25 6.47
CA ALA A 161 11.97 3.12 5.42
C ALA A 161 12.95 4.27 5.12
N ARG A 162 13.09 4.61 3.84
CA ARG A 162 13.92 5.75 3.40
C ARG A 162 13.21 7.08 3.60
N ALA A 163 11.89 7.08 3.44
CA ALA A 163 11.06 8.27 3.51
C ALA A 163 9.66 7.95 4.03
N THR A 164 8.93 8.98 4.39
CA THR A 164 7.50 8.95 4.71
C THR A 164 6.76 9.98 3.84
N THR A 165 5.50 9.72 3.55
CA THR A 165 4.61 10.63 2.80
C THR A 165 3.49 11.21 3.66
N ILE A 166 3.48 10.91 4.95
CA ILE A 166 2.42 11.30 5.87
C ILE A 166 2.20 12.82 5.96
N GLY A 167 3.24 13.61 5.67
CA GLY A 167 3.19 15.08 5.59
C GLY A 167 2.73 15.64 4.25
N LYS A 168 2.15 14.84 3.35
CA LYS A 168 1.70 15.20 1.98
C LYS A 168 2.85 15.44 0.98
N SER A 169 4.09 15.38 1.41
CA SER A 169 5.30 15.34 0.57
C SER A 169 6.23 14.23 1.06
N ALA A 170 7.04 13.67 0.15
CA ALA A 170 8.03 12.68 0.54
C ALA A 170 9.17 13.38 1.30
N LYS A 171 9.42 12.97 2.55
CA LYS A 171 10.52 13.46 3.38
C LYS A 171 11.24 12.30 4.04
N THR A 172 12.54 12.45 4.27
CA THR A 172 13.25 11.48 5.09
C THR A 172 12.71 11.50 6.52
N LEU A 173 12.85 10.39 7.23
CA LEU A 173 12.45 10.33 8.64
C LEU A 173 13.20 11.35 9.50
N ARG A 174 14.45 11.69 9.10
CA ARG A 174 15.28 12.70 9.77
C ARG A 174 14.76 14.13 9.59
N GLU A 175 14.20 14.43 8.42
CA GLU A 175 13.62 15.74 8.11
C GLU A 175 12.19 15.91 8.63
N THR A 176 11.59 14.85 9.16
CA THR A 176 10.25 14.88 9.73
C THR A 176 10.36 15.21 11.22
N PRO A 177 9.94 16.42 11.69
CA PRO A 177 10.16 16.87 13.07
C PRO A 177 9.19 16.24 14.07
N GLN A 178 8.70 15.05 13.81
CA GLN A 178 7.75 14.31 14.63
C GLN A 178 8.11 12.82 14.64
N PRO A 179 7.77 12.06 15.70
CA PRO A 179 8.07 10.63 15.76
C PRO A 179 7.18 9.85 14.78
N VAL A 180 7.78 9.44 13.66
CA VAL A 180 7.13 8.59 12.65
C VAL A 180 7.69 7.17 12.74
N THR A 181 6.80 6.19 12.72
CA THR A 181 7.12 4.78 12.52
C THR A 181 6.58 4.34 11.17
N VAL A 182 7.39 3.67 10.36
CA VAL A 182 6.96 3.10 9.08
C VAL A 182 7.14 1.60 9.15
N LEU A 183 6.05 0.86 8.98
CA LEU A 183 6.10 -0.58 8.78
C LEU A 183 6.18 -0.83 7.27
N THR A 184 7.35 -1.26 6.81
CA THR A 184 7.63 -1.52 5.39
C THR A 184 6.96 -2.80 4.91
N ARG A 185 6.83 -2.97 3.59
CA ARG A 185 6.28 -4.20 3.00
C ARG A 185 7.03 -5.44 3.51
N GLN A 186 8.36 -5.40 3.52
CA GLN A 186 9.17 -6.52 4.01
C GLN A 186 8.87 -6.88 5.47
N LEU A 187 8.72 -5.88 6.35
CA LEU A 187 8.40 -6.13 7.76
C LEU A 187 7.00 -6.73 7.93
N ILE A 188 6.03 -6.25 7.14
CA ILE A 188 4.65 -6.75 7.14
C ILE A 188 4.62 -8.22 6.72
N GLU A 189 5.33 -8.58 5.65
CA GLU A 189 5.42 -9.95 5.13
C GLU A 189 6.12 -10.89 6.09
N ASP A 190 7.31 -10.54 6.56
CA ASP A 190 8.12 -11.41 7.42
C ASP A 190 7.48 -11.68 8.78
N ARG A 191 6.64 -10.76 9.26
CA ARG A 191 5.88 -10.93 10.50
C ARG A 191 4.49 -11.50 10.30
N GLY A 192 4.05 -11.71 9.06
CA GLY A 192 2.72 -12.22 8.74
C GLY A 192 1.60 -11.31 9.24
N LEU A 193 1.77 -9.98 9.13
CA LEU A 193 0.76 -9.00 9.55
C LEU A 193 -0.28 -8.88 8.44
N LEU A 194 -1.48 -9.41 8.63
CA LEU A 194 -2.44 -9.62 7.57
C LEU A 194 -3.52 -8.53 7.49
N ASP A 195 -3.68 -7.76 8.55
CA ASP A 195 -4.60 -6.62 8.58
C ASP A 195 -4.04 -5.43 9.36
N LEU A 196 -4.77 -4.31 9.35
CA LEU A 196 -4.36 -3.10 10.05
C LEU A 196 -4.23 -3.32 11.56
N THR A 197 -5.04 -4.17 12.15
CA THR A 197 -4.97 -4.48 13.58
C THR A 197 -3.65 -5.14 13.93
N ASP A 198 -3.22 -6.13 13.14
CA ASP A 198 -1.91 -6.78 13.31
C ASP A 198 -0.77 -5.76 13.22
N VAL A 199 -0.83 -4.86 12.24
CA VAL A 199 0.16 -3.79 12.05
C VAL A 199 0.23 -2.88 13.27
N LEU A 200 -0.92 -2.42 13.77
CA LEU A 200 -0.98 -1.48 14.89
C LEU A 200 -0.62 -2.13 16.23
N GLN A 201 -0.96 -3.41 16.45
CA GLN A 201 -0.50 -4.17 17.61
C GLN A 201 1.04 -4.34 17.64
N ASN A 202 1.67 -4.38 16.46
CA ASN A 202 3.13 -4.44 16.33
C ASN A 202 3.80 -3.06 16.31
N THR A 203 3.03 -1.96 16.52
CA THR A 203 3.55 -0.60 16.52
C THR A 203 3.80 -0.10 17.95
N PRO A 204 5.03 0.27 18.32
CA PRO A 204 5.31 0.79 19.66
C PRO A 204 4.49 2.04 19.98
N GLY A 205 3.85 2.08 21.15
CA GLY A 205 3.06 3.21 21.63
C GLY A 205 1.66 3.32 21.02
N VAL A 206 1.18 2.24 20.40
CA VAL A 206 -0.21 2.05 20.00
C VAL A 206 -0.81 0.93 20.86
N THR A 207 -2.02 1.13 21.33
CA THR A 207 -2.81 0.13 22.06
C THR A 207 -4.07 -0.17 21.25
N VAL A 208 -4.41 -1.44 21.19
CA VAL A 208 -5.61 -1.94 20.49
C VAL A 208 -6.63 -2.39 21.52
N ASP A 209 -7.84 -1.92 21.39
CA ASP A 209 -8.98 -2.31 22.23
C ASP A 209 -10.07 -2.93 21.38
N TYR A 210 -10.55 -4.09 21.80
CA TYR A 210 -11.66 -4.81 21.17
C TYR A 210 -12.92 -4.58 22.00
N THR A 211 -13.81 -3.72 21.48
CA THR A 211 -15.13 -3.53 22.11
C THR A 211 -15.94 -4.83 22.05
N ASP A 212 -15.80 -5.53 20.95
CA ASP A 212 -16.34 -6.89 20.71
C ASP A 212 -15.55 -7.56 19.56
N SER A 213 -16.10 -8.62 18.99
CA SER A 213 -15.43 -9.40 17.95
C SER A 213 -15.14 -8.62 16.66
N GLU A 214 -15.93 -7.61 16.31
CA GLU A 214 -15.85 -6.88 15.05
C GLU A 214 -15.49 -5.41 15.21
N ARG A 215 -15.59 -4.84 16.41
CA ARG A 215 -15.30 -3.42 16.65
C ARG A 215 -13.96 -3.25 17.33
N VAL A 216 -13.01 -2.76 16.55
CA VAL A 216 -11.65 -2.48 17.04
C VAL A 216 -11.43 -0.98 17.11
N THR A 217 -10.89 -0.54 18.24
CA THR A 217 -10.52 0.86 18.49
C THR A 217 -9.02 0.94 18.80
N TYR A 218 -8.37 1.94 18.28
CA TYR A 218 -6.94 2.14 18.46
C TYR A 218 -6.67 3.38 19.31
N PHE A 219 -5.67 3.29 20.17
CA PHE A 219 -5.27 4.37 21.06
C PHE A 219 -3.77 4.63 20.95
N SER A 220 -3.39 5.87 21.12
CA SER A 220 -2.00 6.28 21.33
C SER A 220 -1.95 7.41 22.34
N ARG A 221 -1.02 7.34 23.29
CA ARG A 221 -0.87 8.36 24.36
C ARG A 221 -2.15 8.58 25.19
N GLY A 222 -2.99 7.57 25.33
CA GLY A 222 -4.27 7.64 26.06
C GLY A 222 -5.43 8.25 25.26
N PHE A 223 -5.22 8.68 24.02
CA PHE A 223 -6.26 9.21 23.13
C PHE A 223 -6.58 8.24 22.01
N GLN A 224 -7.86 8.17 21.64
CA GLN A 224 -8.30 7.39 20.49
C GLN A 224 -7.68 7.93 19.19
N ILE A 225 -7.20 7.03 18.33
CA ILE A 225 -6.73 7.37 17.00
C ILE A 225 -7.95 7.56 16.09
N ASP A 226 -8.23 8.81 15.75
CA ASP A 226 -9.31 9.23 14.86
C ASP A 226 -8.80 9.65 13.47
N ALA A 227 -7.48 9.71 13.31
CA ALA A 227 -6.80 10.15 12.11
C ALA A 227 -6.31 8.96 11.28
N LEU A 228 -7.21 8.37 10.50
CA LEU A 228 -6.89 7.34 9.52
C LEU A 228 -6.87 7.93 8.12
N GLN A 229 -5.86 7.58 7.33
CA GLN A 229 -5.66 8.03 5.96
C GLN A 229 -5.40 6.85 5.03
N ILE A 230 -5.81 6.99 3.77
CA ILE A 230 -5.41 6.13 2.65
C ILE A 230 -4.75 7.03 1.60
N ASP A 231 -3.49 6.75 1.26
CA ASP A 231 -2.67 7.54 0.32
C ASP A 231 -2.66 9.05 0.67
N GLY A 232 -2.70 9.38 1.98
CA GLY A 232 -2.72 10.75 2.50
C GLY A 232 -4.09 11.42 2.49
N LEU A 233 -5.17 10.74 2.07
CA LEU A 233 -6.55 11.24 2.14
C LEU A 233 -7.23 10.80 3.42
N THR A 234 -7.86 11.74 4.10
CA THR A 234 -8.52 11.48 5.39
C THR A 234 -9.73 10.57 5.22
N MET A 235 -9.80 9.51 6.03
CA MET A 235 -11.00 8.69 6.20
C MET A 235 -11.77 9.20 7.42
N ASN A 236 -13.07 9.33 7.28
CA ASN A 236 -13.91 9.62 8.45
C ASN A 236 -14.17 8.32 9.22
N GLN A 237 -13.61 8.22 10.40
CA GLN A 237 -13.86 7.11 11.32
C GLN A 237 -14.48 7.68 12.61
N SER A 238 -15.76 7.49 12.76
CA SER A 238 -16.49 7.84 14.00
C SER A 238 -16.55 6.61 14.91
N GLY A 239 -15.46 6.32 15.62
CA GLY A 239 -15.44 5.21 16.56
C GLY A 239 -14.62 4.00 16.11
N SER A 240 -15.21 2.82 16.06
CA SER A 240 -14.54 1.56 15.76
C SER A 240 -14.45 1.26 14.27
N ILE A 241 -13.39 0.59 13.84
CA ILE A 241 -13.28 0.05 12.48
C ILE A 241 -13.96 -1.31 12.43
N PHE A 242 -14.93 -1.45 11.52
CA PHE A 242 -15.71 -2.68 11.37
C PHE A 242 -15.17 -3.62 10.28
N VAL A 243 -14.55 -3.07 9.24
CA VAL A 243 -13.91 -3.84 8.16
C VAL A 243 -12.44 -3.48 8.16
N GLN A 244 -11.62 -4.38 8.70
CA GLN A 244 -10.19 -4.14 8.80
C GLN A 244 -9.56 -4.08 7.41
N PRO A 245 -8.78 -3.03 7.09
CA PRO A 245 -8.00 -2.98 5.85
C PRO A 245 -7.00 -4.13 5.80
N ASP A 246 -7.00 -4.85 4.67
CA ASP A 246 -6.09 -5.96 4.43
C ASP A 246 -4.72 -5.43 3.96
N THR A 247 -3.65 -5.98 4.50
CA THR A 247 -2.29 -5.54 4.18
C THR A 247 -1.79 -5.99 2.82
N ALA A 248 -2.44 -6.98 2.18
CA ALA A 248 -2.07 -7.44 0.84
C ALA A 248 -2.10 -6.31 -0.20
N VAL A 249 -2.98 -5.32 -0.01
CA VAL A 249 -3.12 -4.17 -0.91
C VAL A 249 -2.20 -2.99 -0.54
N LEU A 250 -1.45 -3.10 0.57
CA LEU A 250 -0.62 -2.01 1.11
C LEU A 250 0.86 -2.21 0.76
N ASP A 251 1.53 -1.14 0.37
CA ASP A 251 2.97 -1.03 0.30
C ASP A 251 3.58 -0.89 1.70
N ARG A 252 3.01 -0.02 2.52
CA ARG A 252 3.46 0.27 3.88
C ARG A 252 2.37 0.92 4.72
N VAL A 253 2.61 0.98 6.03
CA VAL A 253 1.80 1.77 6.96
C VAL A 253 2.71 2.75 7.69
N GLU A 254 2.34 4.03 7.65
CA GLU A 254 3.06 5.12 8.29
C GLU A 254 2.27 5.60 9.51
N ILE A 255 2.88 5.66 10.67
CA ILE A 255 2.25 6.07 11.92
C ILE A 255 3.01 7.27 12.51
N LEU A 256 2.37 8.44 12.47
CA LEU A 256 2.87 9.67 13.09
C LEU A 256 2.21 9.81 14.45
N ARG A 257 3.00 9.81 15.52
CA ARG A 257 2.50 9.86 16.89
C ARG A 257 2.53 11.28 17.45
N GLY A 258 1.40 11.72 17.97
CA GLY A 258 1.22 13.03 18.59
C GLY A 258 0.26 13.91 17.83
N ALA A 259 0.32 15.22 18.09
CA ALA A 259 -0.57 16.18 17.47
C ALA A 259 -0.33 16.27 15.96
N SER A 260 -1.34 15.98 15.17
CA SER A 260 -1.33 16.01 13.70
C SER A 260 -1.95 17.30 13.13
N GLY A 261 -2.12 18.32 13.95
CA GLY A 261 -2.82 19.56 13.59
C GLY A 261 -2.26 20.23 12.34
N MET A 262 -0.95 20.14 12.13
CA MET A 262 -0.29 20.67 10.94
C MET A 262 -0.61 19.90 9.66
N ILE A 263 -0.99 18.63 9.74
CA ILE A 263 -1.27 17.75 8.57
C ILE A 263 -2.77 17.70 8.29
N ARG A 264 -3.59 17.73 9.34
CA ARG A 264 -5.03 17.47 9.29
C ARG A 264 -5.90 18.65 9.77
N GLY A 265 -5.34 19.60 10.50
CA GLY A 265 -6.09 20.66 11.21
C GLY A 265 -6.56 20.21 12.59
N SER A 266 -7.83 19.82 12.75
CA SER A 266 -8.39 19.33 14.02
C SER A 266 -8.22 17.81 14.16
N GLY A 267 -8.09 17.32 15.39
CA GLY A 267 -8.01 15.88 15.73
C GLY A 267 -7.43 15.66 17.11
N ASN A 268 -7.51 14.43 17.58
CA ASN A 268 -6.93 14.02 18.85
C ASN A 268 -5.40 14.06 18.81
N PRO A 269 -4.71 14.41 19.91
CA PRO A 269 -3.25 14.37 19.98
C PRO A 269 -2.71 12.93 20.16
N SER A 270 -3.31 11.97 19.49
CA SER A 270 -3.04 10.55 19.55
C SER A 270 -1.98 10.12 18.52
N ALA A 271 -2.42 9.77 17.34
CA ALA A 271 -1.60 9.46 16.19
C ALA A 271 -2.38 9.67 14.88
N THR A 272 -1.65 9.80 13.77
CA THR A 272 -2.17 9.66 12.41
C THR A 272 -1.63 8.37 11.81
N VAL A 273 -2.49 7.55 11.25
CA VAL A 273 -2.14 6.31 10.54
C VAL A 273 -2.42 6.50 9.06
N ASN A 274 -1.39 6.43 8.23
CA ASN A 274 -1.51 6.52 6.77
C ASN A 274 -1.21 5.16 6.14
N MET A 275 -2.21 4.57 5.53
CA MET A 275 -2.11 3.33 4.76
C MET A 275 -1.77 3.66 3.32
N VAL A 276 -0.56 3.35 2.89
CA VAL A 276 -0.10 3.60 1.52
C VAL A 276 -0.27 2.33 0.72
N ARG A 277 -1.05 2.42 -0.37
CA ARG A 277 -1.39 1.27 -1.19
C ARG A 277 -0.29 0.97 -2.23
N LYS A 278 -0.23 -0.29 -2.64
CA LYS A 278 0.64 -0.76 -3.71
C LYS A 278 0.35 -0.03 -5.02
N ARG A 279 1.40 0.36 -5.74
CA ARG A 279 1.33 0.96 -7.07
C ARG A 279 1.69 -0.07 -8.15
N PRO A 280 1.30 0.14 -9.41
CA PRO A 280 1.78 -0.69 -10.51
C PRO A 280 3.28 -0.59 -10.69
N THR A 281 3.89 -1.68 -11.11
CA THR A 281 5.35 -1.79 -11.30
C THR A 281 5.76 -1.55 -12.74
N HIS A 282 6.98 -1.05 -12.94
CA HIS A 282 7.53 -0.84 -14.30
C HIS A 282 7.91 -2.15 -14.98
N ALA A 283 8.33 -3.16 -14.23
CA ALA A 283 8.58 -4.51 -14.73
C ALA A 283 7.41 -5.44 -14.35
N PHE A 284 7.14 -6.41 -15.20
CA PHE A 284 6.15 -7.45 -14.89
C PHE A 284 6.59 -8.24 -13.67
N GLN A 285 5.69 -8.41 -12.73
CA GLN A 285 5.86 -9.30 -11.58
C GLN A 285 4.54 -9.94 -11.19
N SER A 286 4.62 -11.14 -10.67
CA SER A 286 3.46 -11.86 -10.13
C SER A 286 3.86 -12.67 -8.91
N SER A 287 2.96 -12.79 -7.97
CA SER A 287 3.13 -13.65 -6.81
C SER A 287 1.80 -14.30 -6.44
N ALA A 288 1.90 -15.48 -5.85
CA ALA A 288 0.78 -16.16 -5.22
C ALA A 288 1.26 -16.74 -3.89
N ALA A 289 0.45 -16.62 -2.86
CA ALA A 289 0.75 -17.14 -1.53
C ALA A 289 -0.45 -17.91 -0.99
N LEU A 290 -0.18 -19.08 -0.41
CA LEU A 290 -1.13 -19.87 0.37
C LEU A 290 -0.67 -19.87 1.82
N THR A 291 -1.52 -19.37 2.71
CA THR A 291 -1.27 -19.39 4.15
C THR A 291 -2.26 -20.33 4.82
N LEU A 292 -1.72 -21.29 5.57
CA LEU A 292 -2.50 -22.18 6.43
C LEU A 292 -2.16 -21.84 7.88
N GLY A 293 -3.16 -21.82 8.74
CA GLY A 293 -2.97 -21.39 10.13
C GLY A 293 -3.86 -22.13 11.11
N SER A 294 -3.70 -21.80 12.39
CA SER A 294 -4.58 -22.27 13.47
C SER A 294 -6.02 -21.84 13.20
N TRP A 295 -6.96 -22.58 13.78
CA TRP A 295 -8.40 -22.34 13.64
C TRP A 295 -8.87 -22.46 12.19
N ASP A 296 -8.39 -23.50 11.52
CA ASP A 296 -8.72 -23.87 10.12
C ASP A 296 -8.54 -22.72 9.12
N ARG A 297 -7.61 -21.80 9.42
CA ARG A 297 -7.36 -20.65 8.55
C ARG A 297 -6.77 -21.11 7.21
N ARG A 298 -7.39 -20.63 6.14
CA ARG A 298 -6.97 -20.84 4.75
C ARG A 298 -7.03 -19.49 4.04
N ARG A 299 -5.87 -18.97 3.66
CA ARG A 299 -5.77 -17.71 2.94
C ARG A 299 -5.02 -17.91 1.64
N LEU A 300 -5.65 -17.52 0.54
CA LEU A 300 -5.06 -17.43 -0.79
C LEU A 300 -4.91 -15.96 -1.17
N GLU A 301 -3.73 -15.58 -1.63
CA GLU A 301 -3.39 -14.25 -2.10
C GLU A 301 -2.76 -14.35 -3.49
N ALA A 302 -3.18 -13.49 -4.41
CA ALA A 302 -2.60 -13.35 -5.74
C ALA A 302 -2.36 -11.87 -6.05
N ASP A 303 -1.20 -11.54 -6.61
CA ASP A 303 -0.78 -10.19 -6.94
C ASP A 303 -0.06 -10.19 -8.29
N ILE A 304 -0.57 -9.44 -9.25
CA ILE A 304 -0.03 -9.33 -10.61
C ILE A 304 0.10 -7.86 -10.96
N SER A 305 1.27 -7.46 -11.43
CA SER A 305 1.58 -6.07 -11.74
C SER A 305 2.53 -5.96 -12.93
N GLY A 306 2.41 -4.89 -13.72
CA GLY A 306 3.35 -4.62 -14.79
C GLY A 306 2.84 -3.60 -15.82
N PRO A 307 3.66 -3.34 -16.85
CA PRO A 307 3.29 -2.48 -17.97
C PRO A 307 2.20 -3.13 -18.84
N LEU A 308 1.27 -2.32 -19.30
CA LEU A 308 0.15 -2.71 -20.18
C LEU A 308 0.38 -2.28 -21.63
N ASN A 309 1.43 -1.48 -21.89
CA ASN A 309 1.87 -1.09 -23.22
C ASN A 309 3.39 -1.18 -23.35
N GLU A 310 3.90 -1.24 -24.56
CA GLU A 310 5.34 -1.37 -24.85
C GLU A 310 6.16 -0.19 -24.33
N ALA A 311 5.59 1.00 -24.34
CA ALA A 311 6.26 2.22 -23.85
C ALA A 311 6.38 2.27 -22.32
N GLY A 312 5.70 1.37 -21.58
CA GLY A 312 5.66 1.39 -20.12
C GLY A 312 4.93 2.59 -19.51
N THR A 313 4.26 3.39 -20.33
CA THR A 313 3.53 4.60 -19.88
C THR A 313 2.15 4.28 -19.30
N LEU A 314 1.61 3.10 -19.58
CA LEU A 314 0.40 2.59 -18.94
C LEU A 314 0.76 1.32 -18.18
N ARG A 315 0.48 1.30 -16.88
CA ARG A 315 0.80 0.22 -15.96
C ARG A 315 -0.44 -0.18 -15.16
N GLY A 316 -0.52 -1.45 -14.80
CA GLY A 316 -1.64 -1.98 -14.02
C GLY A 316 -1.18 -2.94 -12.93
N ARG A 317 -2.01 -3.06 -11.88
CA ARG A 317 -1.86 -4.06 -10.83
C ARG A 317 -3.21 -4.56 -10.37
N ILE A 318 -3.29 -5.85 -10.09
CA ILE A 318 -4.45 -6.51 -9.49
C ILE A 318 -3.96 -7.33 -8.30
N VAL A 319 -4.64 -7.16 -7.16
CA VAL A 319 -4.45 -7.99 -5.96
C VAL A 319 -5.79 -8.60 -5.59
N ALA A 320 -5.79 -9.90 -5.32
CA ALA A 320 -6.97 -10.64 -4.88
C ALA A 320 -6.64 -11.49 -3.65
N VAL A 321 -7.55 -11.50 -2.68
CA VAL A 321 -7.43 -12.28 -1.43
C VAL A 321 -8.72 -13.02 -1.18
N ASP A 322 -8.61 -14.27 -0.76
CA ASP A 322 -9.68 -15.10 -0.19
C ASP A 322 -9.17 -15.68 1.13
N ASP A 323 -9.72 -15.27 2.26
CA ASP A 323 -9.29 -15.62 3.62
C ASP A 323 -10.48 -16.12 4.42
N SER A 324 -10.42 -17.36 4.90
CA SER A 324 -11.43 -18.03 5.72
C SER A 324 -10.79 -18.55 6.97
N LYS A 325 -11.40 -18.32 8.12
CA LYS A 325 -10.88 -18.78 9.42
C LYS A 325 -11.98 -18.97 10.47
N ASP A 326 -11.79 -19.95 11.31
CA ASP A 326 -12.49 -20.08 12.58
C ASP A 326 -11.74 -19.31 13.69
N PHE A 327 -12.28 -19.35 14.89
CA PHE A 327 -11.68 -18.77 16.08
C PHE A 327 -11.68 -19.78 17.23
N PHE A 328 -10.95 -19.47 18.29
CA PHE A 328 -10.95 -20.32 19.49
C PHE A 328 -12.33 -20.39 20.19
N GLN A 329 -13.20 -19.42 19.91
CA GLN A 329 -14.57 -19.37 20.42
C GLN A 329 -15.50 -20.22 19.54
N LYS A 330 -16.40 -20.97 20.17
CA LYS A 330 -17.42 -21.75 19.47
C LYS A 330 -18.27 -20.87 18.55
N ALA A 331 -18.72 -21.42 17.45
CA ALA A 331 -19.60 -20.79 16.46
C ALA A 331 -19.01 -19.56 15.73
N ARG A 332 -17.82 -19.10 16.08
CA ARG A 332 -17.23 -17.92 15.44
C ARG A 332 -16.43 -18.30 14.21
N HIS A 333 -16.78 -17.67 13.08
CA HIS A 333 -16.16 -17.85 11.78
C HIS A 333 -16.13 -16.52 11.02
N GLU A 334 -15.11 -16.32 10.18
CA GLU A 334 -14.95 -15.13 9.32
C GLU A 334 -14.47 -15.53 7.93
N ASP A 335 -15.21 -15.08 6.91
CA ASP A 335 -14.77 -15.08 5.51
C ASP A 335 -14.51 -13.66 5.04
N ARG A 336 -13.34 -13.42 4.46
CA ARG A 336 -12.94 -12.13 3.90
C ARG A 336 -12.47 -12.30 2.47
N LYS A 337 -13.02 -11.49 1.56
CA LYS A 337 -12.59 -11.42 0.17
C LYS A 337 -12.19 -10.00 -0.17
N VAL A 338 -11.02 -9.84 -0.76
CA VAL A 338 -10.50 -8.53 -1.16
C VAL A 338 -10.15 -8.56 -2.64
N PHE A 339 -10.58 -7.55 -3.34
CA PHE A 339 -10.16 -7.25 -4.70
C PHE A 339 -9.65 -5.82 -4.78
N TYR A 340 -8.47 -5.62 -5.32
CA TYR A 340 -7.86 -4.33 -5.56
C TYR A 340 -7.32 -4.27 -6.98
N GLY A 341 -7.72 -3.24 -7.73
CA GLY A 341 -7.20 -2.95 -9.06
C GLY A 341 -6.73 -1.51 -9.13
N VAL A 342 -5.56 -1.28 -9.73
CA VAL A 342 -5.01 0.06 -9.93
C VAL A 342 -4.39 0.17 -11.31
N LEU A 343 -4.66 1.30 -11.97
CA LEU A 343 -4.09 1.73 -13.23
C LEU A 343 -3.32 3.02 -13.02
N GLU A 344 -2.16 3.12 -13.64
CA GLU A 344 -1.32 4.31 -13.64
C GLU A 344 -0.92 4.64 -15.07
N ALA A 345 -1.17 5.89 -15.47
CA ALA A 345 -0.89 6.39 -16.81
C ALA A 345 -0.01 7.65 -16.74
N ASP A 346 1.13 7.62 -17.39
CA ASP A 346 1.97 8.79 -17.62
C ASP A 346 1.40 9.56 -18.81
N LEU A 347 0.68 10.66 -18.51
CA LEU A 347 0.08 11.55 -19.53
C LEU A 347 1.13 12.43 -20.21
N GLY A 348 2.35 12.37 -19.75
CA GLY A 348 3.54 13.05 -20.22
C GLY A 348 4.69 12.81 -19.26
N PRO A 349 5.88 13.35 -19.52
CA PRO A 349 7.08 13.06 -18.74
C PRO A 349 6.99 13.53 -17.26
N ARG A 350 5.99 14.34 -16.93
CA ARG A 350 5.84 14.97 -15.61
C ARG A 350 4.45 14.86 -15.02
N THR A 351 3.52 14.22 -15.72
CA THR A 351 2.13 14.13 -15.29
C THR A 351 1.72 12.67 -15.24
N THR A 352 1.37 12.21 -14.04
CA THR A 352 0.91 10.84 -13.81
C THR A 352 -0.52 10.87 -13.28
N LEU A 353 -1.39 10.09 -13.90
CA LEU A 353 -2.75 9.82 -13.45
C LEU A 353 -2.79 8.41 -12.87
N THR A 354 -3.28 8.28 -11.65
CA THR A 354 -3.52 6.99 -11.00
C THR A 354 -4.99 6.84 -10.68
N THR A 355 -5.59 5.71 -11.02
CA THR A 355 -6.97 5.38 -10.65
C THR A 355 -7.03 3.98 -10.08
N SER A 356 -7.74 3.79 -8.97
CA SER A 356 -7.85 2.50 -8.30
C SER A 356 -9.26 2.22 -7.81
N LEU A 357 -9.59 0.94 -7.76
CA LEU A 357 -10.83 0.40 -7.21
C LEU A 357 -10.46 -0.69 -6.19
N GLN A 358 -11.16 -0.71 -5.06
CA GLN A 358 -11.04 -1.76 -4.06
C GLN A 358 -12.43 -2.21 -3.63
N HIS A 359 -12.60 -3.51 -3.47
CA HIS A 359 -13.78 -4.12 -2.87
C HIS A 359 -13.34 -5.09 -1.78
N THR A 360 -13.89 -4.94 -0.59
CA THR A 360 -13.68 -5.85 0.54
C THR A 360 -15.03 -6.36 0.99
N ASP A 361 -15.22 -7.66 0.96
CA ASP A 361 -16.40 -8.38 1.43
C ASP A 361 -16.06 -9.11 2.73
N LEU A 362 -16.86 -8.93 3.77
CA LEU A 362 -16.68 -9.55 5.07
C LEU A 362 -17.98 -10.25 5.48
N ASN A 363 -17.88 -11.55 5.77
CA ASN A 363 -18.95 -12.32 6.41
C ASN A 363 -18.42 -12.83 7.74
N ALA A 364 -19.07 -12.43 8.82
CA ALA A 364 -18.77 -12.87 10.16
C ALA A 364 -20.00 -13.56 10.77
N THR A 365 -19.83 -14.79 11.23
CA THR A 365 -20.81 -15.54 12.01
C THR A 365 -20.31 -15.75 13.43
N GLY A 366 -21.21 -15.99 14.37
CA GLY A 366 -20.85 -16.01 15.80
C GLY A 366 -20.31 -14.65 16.25
N ALA A 367 -20.78 -13.57 15.63
CA ALA A 367 -20.38 -12.20 15.93
C ALA A 367 -20.94 -11.73 17.27
N TRP A 368 -20.29 -10.76 17.90
CA TRP A 368 -20.51 -10.33 19.27
C TRP A 368 -20.09 -11.41 20.27
N GLY A 369 -20.44 -11.33 21.51
CA GLY A 369 -20.17 -12.39 22.49
C GLY A 369 -18.92 -12.15 23.31
N ASN A 370 -19.03 -11.26 24.27
CA ASN A 370 -18.01 -11.08 25.31
C ASN A 370 -18.38 -11.90 26.54
N LEU A 371 -17.37 -12.42 27.24
CA LEU A 371 -17.58 -13.08 28.52
C LEU A 371 -17.74 -12.05 29.64
N PRO A 372 -18.77 -12.16 30.49
CA PRO A 372 -18.96 -11.26 31.62
C PRO A 372 -18.00 -11.61 32.76
N GLY A 373 -17.69 -10.61 33.58
CA GLY A 373 -17.02 -10.81 34.88
C GLY A 373 -18.04 -10.93 36.04
N ASN A 374 -17.53 -11.18 37.24
CA ASN A 374 -18.25 -11.02 38.49
C ASN A 374 -18.63 -9.55 38.73
N PHE A 375 -19.43 -9.29 39.76
CA PHE A 375 -19.85 -7.92 40.14
C PHE A 375 -18.67 -7.07 40.61
N ASP A 376 -17.61 -7.66 41.10
CA ASP A 376 -16.35 -7.01 41.50
C ASP A 376 -15.32 -6.89 40.37
N GLY A 377 -15.68 -7.31 39.15
CA GLY A 377 -14.82 -7.29 37.98
C GLY A 377 -13.90 -8.51 37.84
N THR A 378 -13.91 -9.44 38.77
CA THR A 378 -13.10 -10.68 38.65
C THR A 378 -13.68 -11.63 37.61
N PRO A 379 -12.86 -12.51 36.99
CA PRO A 379 -13.32 -13.50 36.01
C PRO A 379 -14.32 -14.50 36.62
N LEU A 380 -15.34 -14.88 35.86
CA LEU A 380 -16.30 -15.95 36.23
C LEU A 380 -15.76 -17.38 36.01
N ASN A 381 -14.49 -17.54 35.56
CA ASN A 381 -13.87 -18.82 35.24
C ASN A 381 -14.70 -19.68 34.26
N LEU A 382 -15.34 -19.03 33.29
CA LEU A 382 -16.06 -19.71 32.21
C LEU A 382 -15.07 -20.37 31.22
N PRO A 383 -15.49 -21.42 30.50
CA PRO A 383 -14.65 -22.05 29.47
C PRO A 383 -14.14 -21.01 28.47
N ARG A 384 -12.84 -21.10 28.10
CA ARG A 384 -12.22 -20.15 27.18
C ARG A 384 -12.87 -20.13 25.79
N ASP A 385 -13.35 -21.29 25.33
CA ASP A 385 -14.03 -21.46 24.05
C ASP A 385 -15.50 -21.07 24.07
N MET A 386 -15.99 -20.63 25.22
CA MET A 386 -17.40 -20.25 25.39
C MET A 386 -17.73 -19.04 24.54
N TYR A 387 -18.85 -19.12 23.84
CA TYR A 387 -19.44 -18.03 23.09
C TYR A 387 -20.83 -17.71 23.65
N LEU A 388 -20.99 -16.50 24.17
CA LEU A 388 -22.29 -16.00 24.66
C LEU A 388 -22.97 -15.21 23.55
N GLY A 389 -23.65 -15.94 22.71
CA GLY A 389 -24.43 -15.52 21.56
C GLY A 389 -25.00 -16.74 20.87
N ALA A 390 -25.96 -16.58 19.97
CA ALA A 390 -26.42 -17.65 19.13
C ALA A 390 -25.51 -17.84 17.92
N ALA A 391 -25.32 -19.06 17.46
CA ALA A 391 -24.46 -19.37 16.32
C ALA A 391 -24.88 -18.66 15.02
N TRP A 392 -26.14 -18.30 14.91
CA TRP A 392 -26.69 -17.52 13.79
C TRP A 392 -26.40 -16.01 13.86
N ASN A 393 -25.76 -15.49 14.92
CA ASN A 393 -25.33 -14.10 14.95
C ASN A 393 -24.44 -13.81 13.75
N THR A 394 -24.72 -12.72 13.03
CA THR A 394 -23.94 -12.31 11.86
C THR A 394 -23.62 -10.83 11.89
N TRP A 395 -22.51 -10.49 11.23
CA TRP A 395 -22.15 -9.10 10.96
C TRP A 395 -21.53 -8.96 9.59
N ASN A 396 -22.35 -9.12 8.56
CA ASN A 396 -21.91 -9.19 7.17
C ASN A 396 -21.92 -7.81 6.52
N ARG A 397 -20.77 -7.37 6.01
CA ARG A 397 -20.58 -6.05 5.43
C ARG A 397 -19.71 -6.11 4.19
N TYR A 398 -19.78 -5.06 3.39
CA TYR A 398 -18.79 -4.82 2.35
C TYR A 398 -18.35 -3.36 2.33
N ASN A 399 -17.10 -3.14 1.90
CA ASN A 399 -16.52 -1.83 1.68
C ASN A 399 -16.05 -1.71 0.24
N GLN A 400 -16.42 -0.62 -0.44
CA GLN A 400 -16.00 -0.29 -1.79
C GLN A 400 -15.31 1.06 -1.77
N GLN A 401 -14.17 1.15 -2.47
CA GLN A 401 -13.40 2.39 -2.56
C GLN A 401 -13.02 2.62 -4.02
N ALA A 402 -13.17 3.86 -4.48
CA ALA A 402 -12.61 4.35 -5.72
C ALA A 402 -11.74 5.56 -5.41
N LEU A 403 -10.54 5.60 -5.98
CA LEU A 403 -9.63 6.72 -5.80
C LEU A 403 -9.00 7.09 -7.14
N THR A 404 -8.94 8.39 -7.41
CA THR A 404 -8.22 8.96 -8.55
C THR A 404 -7.29 10.05 -8.07
N GLU A 405 -6.06 10.05 -8.57
CA GLU A 405 -4.99 10.97 -8.21
C GLU A 405 -4.28 11.45 -9.47
N LEU A 406 -4.14 12.75 -9.60
CA LEU A 406 -3.33 13.41 -10.63
C LEU A 406 -2.16 14.10 -9.96
N VAL A 407 -0.96 13.78 -10.40
CA VAL A 407 0.29 14.41 -9.94
C VAL A 407 0.98 15.07 -11.13
N HIS A 408 1.32 16.35 -10.97
CA HIS A 408 2.12 17.10 -11.95
C HIS A 408 3.37 17.68 -11.28
N ARG A 409 4.52 17.46 -11.89
CA ARG A 409 5.83 17.99 -11.44
C ARG A 409 6.31 19.06 -12.40
N PHE A 410 6.54 20.26 -11.90
CA PHE A 410 7.04 21.38 -12.67
C PHE A 410 8.58 21.37 -12.75
N ASP A 411 9.16 22.10 -13.69
CA ASP A 411 10.62 22.23 -13.87
C ASP A 411 11.34 22.86 -12.68
N ASN A 412 10.64 23.63 -11.89
CA ASN A 412 11.14 24.33 -10.70
C ASN A 412 10.98 23.51 -9.40
N ASP A 413 10.87 22.17 -9.51
CA ASP A 413 10.68 21.23 -8.42
C ASP A 413 9.35 21.38 -7.63
N TRP A 414 8.43 22.20 -8.13
CA TRP A 414 7.08 22.23 -7.59
C TRP A 414 6.29 21.00 -8.03
N THR A 415 5.57 20.44 -7.09
CA THR A 415 4.65 19.32 -7.34
C THR A 415 3.24 19.75 -6.96
N VAL A 416 2.30 19.54 -7.86
CA VAL A 416 0.86 19.71 -7.60
C VAL A 416 0.20 18.35 -7.65
N LYS A 417 -0.65 18.07 -6.66
CA LYS A 417 -1.40 16.84 -6.51
C LYS A 417 -2.87 17.17 -6.32
N ALA A 418 -3.74 16.55 -7.12
CA ALA A 418 -5.18 16.59 -6.96
C ALA A 418 -5.71 15.16 -6.81
N SER A 419 -6.56 14.92 -5.81
CA SER A 419 -7.07 13.58 -5.51
C SER A 419 -8.55 13.63 -5.17
N ALA A 420 -9.26 12.58 -5.58
CA ALA A 420 -10.65 12.33 -5.22
C ALA A 420 -10.80 10.88 -4.76
N ALA A 421 -11.43 10.66 -3.62
CA ALA A 421 -11.73 9.33 -3.11
C ALA A 421 -13.22 9.22 -2.76
N TYR A 422 -13.84 8.13 -3.19
CA TYR A 422 -15.19 7.76 -2.80
C TYR A 422 -15.16 6.42 -2.10
N THR A 423 -15.72 6.38 -0.89
CA THR A 423 -15.82 5.16 -0.09
C THR A 423 -17.27 4.88 0.24
N ARG A 424 -17.69 3.65 0.06
CA ARG A 424 -19.01 3.16 0.38
C ARG A 424 -18.89 1.96 1.33
N LEU A 425 -19.42 2.10 2.53
CA LEU A 425 -19.59 1.01 3.49
C LEU A 425 -21.06 0.62 3.55
N ARG A 426 -21.37 -0.65 3.51
CA ARG A 426 -22.73 -1.17 3.59
C ARG A 426 -22.80 -2.42 4.45
N MET A 427 -23.85 -2.52 5.23
CA MET A 427 -24.34 -3.79 5.75
C MET A 427 -25.04 -4.55 4.63
N LYS A 428 -24.84 -5.85 4.52
CA LYS A 428 -25.57 -6.70 3.58
C LYS A 428 -27.03 -6.84 4.02
N ASP A 429 -27.90 -7.17 3.07
CA ASP A 429 -29.29 -7.51 3.40
C ASP A 429 -29.32 -8.68 4.39
N ASN A 430 -30.05 -8.54 5.50
CA ASN A 430 -30.03 -9.46 6.64
C ASN A 430 -28.63 -9.77 7.19
N GLY A 431 -27.67 -8.88 6.94
CA GLY A 431 -26.26 -9.08 7.31
C GLY A 431 -25.98 -8.85 8.79
N PHE A 432 -26.89 -8.22 9.52
CA PHE A 432 -26.77 -8.04 10.96
C PHE A 432 -27.89 -8.77 11.69
N LYS A 433 -27.51 -9.78 12.43
CA LYS A 433 -28.37 -10.54 13.32
C LYS A 433 -27.65 -10.68 14.65
N GLN A 434 -28.34 -10.41 15.74
CA GLN A 434 -27.72 -10.43 17.05
C GLN A 434 -28.64 -11.03 18.11
N SER A 435 -28.12 -11.96 18.88
CA SER A 435 -28.53 -12.22 20.24
C SER A 435 -27.52 -11.59 21.19
N TYR A 436 -27.97 -10.94 22.23
CA TYR A 436 -27.08 -10.36 23.22
C TYR A 436 -27.60 -10.59 24.64
N PHE A 437 -26.65 -10.64 25.58
CA PHE A 437 -26.90 -10.97 26.97
C PHE A 437 -26.89 -9.69 27.80
N THR A 438 -27.91 -9.53 28.62
CA THR A 438 -27.98 -8.50 29.64
C THR A 438 -28.08 -9.16 31.02
N ARG A 439 -27.39 -8.64 32.01
CA ARG A 439 -27.39 -9.22 33.35
C ARG A 439 -28.79 -9.14 33.95
N ALA A 440 -29.33 -10.29 34.39
CA ALA A 440 -30.68 -10.42 34.92
C ALA A 440 -30.73 -10.34 36.45
N SER A 441 -29.60 -10.48 37.15
CA SER A 441 -29.54 -10.56 38.61
C SER A 441 -28.45 -9.65 39.17
N THR A 442 -28.66 -9.09 40.33
CA THR A 442 -27.68 -8.32 41.11
C THR A 442 -26.95 -9.19 42.13
N THR A 443 -27.38 -10.43 42.34
CA THR A 443 -26.79 -11.33 43.34
C THR A 443 -26.24 -12.64 42.75
N ASN A 444 -26.77 -13.07 41.59
CA ASN A 444 -26.25 -14.25 40.88
C ASN A 444 -25.52 -13.80 39.59
N PRO A 445 -24.19 -13.93 39.50
CA PRO A 445 -23.41 -13.45 38.35
C PRO A 445 -23.59 -14.30 37.09
N TYR A 446 -24.25 -15.45 37.16
CA TYR A 446 -24.47 -16.36 36.04
C TYR A 446 -25.85 -16.22 35.39
N LEU A 447 -26.77 -15.42 35.96
CA LEU A 447 -28.11 -15.22 35.41
C LEU A 447 -28.17 -14.02 34.48
N PHE A 448 -28.59 -14.29 33.25
CA PHE A 448 -28.74 -13.31 32.18
C PHE A 448 -30.09 -13.39 31.50
N ASP A 449 -30.50 -12.29 30.93
CA ASP A 449 -31.56 -12.24 29.95
C ASP A 449 -30.92 -12.22 28.56
N VAL A 450 -31.57 -12.88 27.61
CA VAL A 450 -31.12 -12.91 26.20
C VAL A 450 -32.17 -12.19 25.36
N GLU A 451 -31.72 -11.24 24.56
CA GLU A 451 -32.57 -10.50 23.63
C GLU A 451 -32.04 -10.64 22.21
N THR A 452 -32.94 -10.71 21.23
CA THR A 452 -32.60 -10.60 19.80
C THR A 452 -32.71 -9.17 19.32
N SER A 453 -31.82 -8.81 18.43
CA SER A 453 -31.96 -7.59 17.63
C SER A 453 -31.50 -7.81 16.18
N THR A 454 -32.15 -7.09 15.27
CA THR A 454 -31.73 -6.98 13.87
C THR A 454 -31.61 -5.51 13.52
N TYR A 455 -30.67 -5.20 12.64
CA TYR A 455 -30.46 -3.84 12.17
C TYR A 455 -30.37 -3.84 10.65
N THR A 456 -30.95 -2.80 10.04
CA THR A 456 -30.80 -2.52 8.61
C THR A 456 -30.34 -1.08 8.41
N GLY A 457 -29.81 -0.78 7.24
CA GLY A 457 -29.49 0.59 6.84
C GLY A 457 -28.17 1.12 7.37
N ASP A 458 -27.33 0.30 8.03
CA ASP A 458 -25.97 0.70 8.40
C ASP A 458 -25.14 0.93 7.13
N ALA A 459 -25.09 2.19 6.72
CA ALA A 459 -24.52 2.61 5.46
C ALA A 459 -23.77 3.93 5.64
N SER A 460 -22.62 4.05 5.00
CA SER A 460 -21.85 5.29 4.96
C SER A 460 -21.31 5.51 3.55
N ASP A 461 -21.57 6.69 2.99
CA ASP A 461 -20.98 7.18 1.75
C ASP A 461 -20.08 8.36 2.09
N GLN A 462 -18.82 8.26 1.70
CA GLN A 462 -17.83 9.30 1.96
C GLN A 462 -17.21 9.75 0.64
N LEU A 463 -17.15 11.06 0.42
CA LEU A 463 -16.41 11.70 -0.65
C LEU A 463 -15.34 12.60 -0.05
N VAL A 464 -14.10 12.39 -0.47
CA VAL A 464 -12.96 13.22 -0.11
C VAL A 464 -12.39 13.84 -1.39
N LEU A 465 -12.22 15.16 -1.38
CA LEU A 465 -11.52 15.90 -2.43
C LEU A 465 -10.33 16.59 -1.80
N SER A 466 -9.15 16.43 -2.36
CA SER A 466 -7.91 17.04 -1.84
C SER A 466 -7.12 17.65 -2.99
N ALA A 467 -6.58 18.84 -2.75
CA ALA A 467 -5.60 19.46 -3.62
C ALA A 467 -4.44 19.98 -2.78
N SER A 468 -3.22 19.76 -3.24
CA SER A 468 -2.02 20.25 -2.56
C SER A 468 -0.95 20.65 -3.57
N ALA A 469 -0.09 21.58 -3.18
CA ALA A 469 1.11 21.97 -3.88
C ALA A 469 2.27 22.04 -2.90
N ASN A 470 3.40 21.52 -3.29
CA ASN A 470 4.64 21.63 -2.52
C ASN A 470 5.82 21.93 -3.43
N GLY A 471 6.76 22.70 -2.92
CA GLY A 471 7.96 23.02 -3.68
C GLY A 471 8.88 23.99 -2.96
N PRO A 472 10.13 24.14 -3.49
CA PRO A 472 11.11 25.02 -2.92
C PRO A 472 10.80 26.50 -3.23
N PHE A 473 11.16 27.37 -2.31
CA PHE A 473 11.21 28.82 -2.53
C PHE A 473 12.40 29.43 -1.79
N THR A 474 12.84 30.58 -2.22
CA THR A 474 13.96 31.29 -1.59
C THR A 474 13.43 32.53 -0.87
N LEU A 475 13.76 32.66 0.41
CA LEU A 475 13.44 33.84 1.21
C LEU A 475 14.68 34.26 2.01
N PHE A 476 15.02 35.55 1.97
CA PHE A 476 16.21 36.10 2.62
C PHE A 476 17.51 35.34 2.31
N GLY A 477 17.66 34.89 1.05
CA GLY A 477 18.85 34.13 0.58
C GLY A 477 18.95 32.68 1.09
N ARG A 478 17.92 32.17 1.79
CA ARG A 478 17.83 30.79 2.28
C ARG A 478 16.79 30.00 1.49
N LYS A 479 17.07 28.73 1.27
CA LYS A 479 16.09 27.80 0.69
C LYS A 479 15.09 27.34 1.74
N HIS A 480 13.82 27.38 1.38
CA HIS A 480 12.69 26.91 2.17
C HIS A 480 11.85 25.98 1.31
N GLU A 481 11.02 25.16 1.93
CA GLU A 481 9.97 24.37 1.28
C GLU A 481 8.61 24.88 1.72
N LEU A 482 7.71 25.09 0.79
CA LEU A 482 6.32 25.46 1.06
C LEU A 482 5.42 24.26 0.72
N ILE A 483 4.50 23.95 1.62
CA ILE A 483 3.43 23.00 1.41
C ILE A 483 2.12 23.73 1.65
N VAL A 484 1.25 23.74 0.67
CA VAL A 484 -0.11 24.28 0.78
C VAL A 484 -1.10 23.24 0.30
N GLY A 485 -2.26 23.16 0.94
CA GLY A 485 -3.27 22.21 0.53
C GLY A 485 -4.64 22.52 1.12
N ALA A 486 -5.65 21.99 0.47
CA ALA A 486 -7.02 22.01 0.95
C ALA A 486 -7.64 20.62 0.79
N GLU A 487 -8.46 20.24 1.75
CA GLU A 487 -9.20 18.97 1.72
C GLU A 487 -10.64 19.22 2.13
N SER A 488 -11.57 18.61 1.38
CA SER A 488 -12.99 18.60 1.69
C SER A 488 -13.43 17.17 1.89
N LEU A 489 -14.02 16.89 3.04
CA LEU A 489 -14.59 15.59 3.36
C LEU A 489 -16.10 15.74 3.55
N ARG A 490 -16.86 14.97 2.81
CA ARG A 490 -18.31 14.86 2.94
C ARG A 490 -18.67 13.42 3.28
N ASN A 491 -19.29 13.24 4.43
CA ASN A 491 -19.78 11.92 4.86
C ASN A 491 -21.31 11.96 4.96
N LYS A 492 -21.96 10.96 4.37
CA LYS A 492 -23.38 10.70 4.52
C LYS A 492 -23.55 9.32 5.16
N ALA A 493 -23.91 9.31 6.42
CA ALA A 493 -24.23 8.09 7.13
C ALA A 493 -25.75 7.90 7.19
N VAL A 494 -26.19 6.66 7.01
CA VAL A 494 -27.57 6.25 7.24
C VAL A 494 -27.57 5.58 8.59
N ALA A 495 -28.39 6.08 9.51
CA ALA A 495 -28.52 5.51 10.84
C ALA A 495 -29.11 4.09 10.74
N THR A 496 -28.60 3.21 11.57
CA THR A 496 -29.19 1.89 11.77
C THR A 496 -30.54 1.99 12.44
N ASN A 497 -31.53 1.37 11.84
CA ASN A 497 -32.80 1.12 12.51
C ASN A 497 -32.83 -0.31 13.01
N GLY A 498 -33.01 -0.47 14.30
CA GLY A 498 -33.06 -1.76 14.94
C GLY A 498 -34.37 -2.00 15.64
N GLY A 499 -34.83 -3.23 15.64
CA GLY A 499 -35.90 -3.70 16.45
C GLY A 499 -35.42 -4.75 17.44
N LYS A 500 -35.94 -4.71 18.64
CA LYS A 500 -35.71 -5.73 19.67
C LYS A 500 -36.89 -6.69 19.73
N GLN A 501 -36.62 -7.97 19.76
CA GLN A 501 -37.67 -8.97 19.98
C GLN A 501 -37.21 -10.11 20.87
N ASN A 502 -38.20 -10.75 21.43
CA ASN A 502 -38.11 -12.02 22.16
C ASN A 502 -37.04 -11.98 23.25
N LYS A 503 -37.42 -11.43 24.38
CA LYS A 503 -36.63 -11.51 25.60
C LYS A 503 -36.90 -12.82 26.31
N VAL A 504 -35.88 -13.64 26.50
CA VAL A 504 -35.92 -14.81 27.38
C VAL A 504 -35.14 -14.44 28.65
N THR A 505 -35.78 -14.64 29.80
CA THR A 505 -35.27 -14.21 31.11
C THR A 505 -34.69 -15.35 31.92
N GLY A 506 -33.71 -15.06 32.77
CA GLY A 506 -33.22 -15.98 33.79
C GLY A 506 -32.40 -17.15 33.22
N ILE A 507 -31.68 -16.95 32.12
CA ILE A 507 -30.81 -17.95 31.53
C ILE A 507 -29.52 -18.07 32.38
N ASP A 508 -29.23 -19.28 32.85
CA ASP A 508 -27.93 -19.60 33.44
C ASP A 508 -26.91 -19.84 32.31
N ILE A 509 -25.96 -18.91 32.16
CA ILE A 509 -24.98 -18.95 31.08
C ILE A 509 -24.07 -20.16 31.11
N ARG A 510 -23.92 -20.86 32.25
CA ARG A 510 -23.13 -22.10 32.35
C ARG A 510 -23.69 -23.24 31.52
N ASN A 511 -25.00 -23.21 31.26
CA ASN A 511 -25.73 -24.21 30.47
C ASN A 511 -26.00 -23.72 29.03
N TRP A 512 -25.40 -22.62 28.61
CA TRP A 512 -25.61 -22.04 27.28
C TRP A 512 -24.91 -22.84 26.19
N ASP A 513 -25.67 -23.24 25.18
CA ASP A 513 -25.16 -23.81 23.93
C ASP A 513 -25.54 -22.85 22.77
N PRO A 514 -24.56 -22.27 22.05
CA PRO A 514 -24.84 -21.32 20.98
C PRO A 514 -25.63 -21.89 19.81
N TYR A 515 -25.63 -23.21 19.63
CA TYR A 515 -26.30 -23.87 18.50
C TYR A 515 -27.74 -24.21 18.77
N THR A 516 -28.12 -24.43 20.01
CA THR A 516 -29.44 -24.99 20.35
C THR A 516 -30.24 -24.12 21.31
N SER A 517 -29.61 -23.30 22.14
CA SER A 517 -30.30 -22.64 23.26
C SER A 517 -31.23 -21.49 22.83
N TYR A 518 -31.09 -20.95 21.63
CA TYR A 518 -31.90 -19.82 21.20
C TYR A 518 -32.17 -19.83 19.70
N PRO A 519 -33.48 -19.93 19.28
CA PRO A 519 -33.83 -19.98 17.86
C PRO A 519 -33.62 -18.61 17.18
N GLU A 520 -33.39 -18.64 15.88
CA GLU A 520 -33.30 -17.44 15.05
C GLU A 520 -34.70 -16.83 14.86
N THR A 521 -34.87 -15.58 15.32
CA THR A 521 -36.11 -14.81 15.15
C THR A 521 -35.79 -13.41 14.65
N PHE A 522 -36.66 -12.86 13.79
CA PHE A 522 -36.50 -11.57 13.18
C PHE A 522 -37.60 -10.59 13.53
N LEU A 523 -37.27 -9.31 13.59
CA LEU A 523 -38.20 -8.20 13.69
C LEU A 523 -38.43 -7.53 12.33
N ALA A 524 -39.66 -7.13 12.08
CA ALA A 524 -39.94 -6.11 11.10
C ALA A 524 -39.37 -4.76 11.58
N ILE A 525 -38.60 -4.11 10.74
CA ILE A 525 -37.92 -2.85 11.05
C ILE A 525 -38.69 -1.70 10.42
N THR A 526 -39.04 -0.70 11.21
CA THR A 526 -39.74 0.49 10.75
C THR A 526 -38.94 1.76 11.06
N GLY A 527 -38.73 2.58 10.06
CA GLY A 527 -38.11 3.92 10.16
C GLY A 527 -36.63 4.01 9.76
N SER A 528 -36.21 5.11 9.15
CA SER A 528 -34.81 5.39 8.80
C SER A 528 -34.46 6.85 9.08
N GLY A 529 -33.30 7.09 9.74
CA GLY A 529 -32.71 8.42 9.92
C GLY A 529 -31.40 8.55 9.14
N ALA A 530 -31.23 9.64 8.37
CA ALA A 530 -29.97 9.94 7.71
C ALA A 530 -29.32 11.18 8.36
N VAL A 531 -28.02 11.10 8.63
CA VAL A 531 -27.21 12.24 9.11
C VAL A 531 -26.11 12.52 8.09
N SER A 532 -25.95 13.80 7.70
CA SER A 532 -24.89 14.22 6.79
C SER A 532 -23.94 15.16 7.52
N TYR A 533 -22.63 14.89 7.46
CA TYR A 533 -21.58 15.76 7.98
C TYR A 533 -20.70 16.25 6.84
N THR A 534 -20.35 17.55 6.88
CA THR A 534 -19.39 18.15 5.96
C THR A 534 -18.32 18.86 6.77
N HIS A 535 -17.07 18.49 6.56
CA HIS A 535 -15.90 19.18 7.13
C HIS A 535 -15.08 19.80 6.01
N LEU A 536 -14.74 21.06 6.18
CA LEU A 536 -13.77 21.77 5.35
C LEU A 536 -12.53 22.04 6.20
N THR A 537 -11.40 21.46 5.85
CA THR A 537 -10.11 21.81 6.46
C THR A 537 -9.50 22.97 5.71
N LEU A 538 -9.22 24.08 6.40
CA LEU A 538 -8.53 25.23 5.84
C LEU A 538 -7.06 24.87 5.52
N PRO A 539 -6.45 25.57 4.54
CA PRO A 539 -5.08 25.29 4.11
C PRO A 539 -4.11 25.48 5.28
N THR A 540 -3.19 24.54 5.42
CA THR A 540 -2.10 24.63 6.39
C THR A 540 -0.84 25.08 5.65
N ILE A 541 -0.25 26.20 6.08
CA ILE A 541 0.98 26.75 5.54
C ILE A 541 2.15 26.26 6.39
N TYR A 542 3.13 25.63 5.76
CA TYR A 542 4.40 25.26 6.40
C TYR A 542 5.54 26.08 5.81
N SER A 543 6.35 26.66 6.66
CA SER A 543 7.72 27.07 6.34
C SER A 543 8.71 26.25 7.18
N VAL A 544 9.67 25.63 6.56
CA VAL A 544 10.77 24.93 7.20
C VAL A 544 12.03 25.77 7.07
#